data_32c78c6633e9210b1edaf9cc2bf7e47f
#
_entry.id   32c78c6633e9210b1edaf9cc2bf7e47f
#
_cell.length_a   1.000
_cell.length_b   1.000
_cell.length_c   1.000
_cell.angle_alpha   90.00
_cell.angle_beta   90.00
_cell.angle_gamma   90.00
#
_symmetry.space_group_name_H-M   'P 1'
#
loop_
_entity.id
_entity.type
_entity.pdbx_description
1 polymer ?
#
loop_
_entity_poly.entity_id
_entity_poly.type
_entity_poly.pdbx_seq_one_letter_code
_entity_poly.pdbx_strand_id
1 'polypeptide(L)'
;NVDFFDPSTKLESDEKKLLQKWEINKEKKIILMPGRLTSWKGQELFIEAVNLTKIELGYEAFHVVILGSNQGRDLYKKKLVRLIEQYRLTKQIKFVNHCKDMALAYKVSDIVVSASIEPEAFGRVAVEAQSMEKLIIASNIGGSNETIINEKTGFLFESGNAHSLSKKIIKAITMDETSLKLLGKEGRKNIIKKFNVEKMCFSTYSEYKRLLN
;
A
#
# COMPACT_ATOMS: atom_id res chain seq x y z
N ASN A 1 -2.37 -14.49 -6.75
CA ASN A 1 -3.59 -15.27 -6.66
C ASN A 1 -4.74 -14.37 -6.19
N VAL A 2 -5.69 -14.08 -7.07
CA VAL A 2 -6.84 -13.19 -6.81
C VAL A 2 -7.87 -13.81 -5.86
N ASP A 3 -7.88 -15.15 -5.73
CA ASP A 3 -8.80 -15.85 -4.81
C ASP A 3 -8.33 -15.71 -3.36
N PHE A 4 -7.01 -15.68 -3.13
CA PHE A 4 -6.46 -15.40 -1.80
C PHE A 4 -6.67 -13.93 -1.40
N PHE A 5 -6.50 -13.01 -2.36
CA PHE A 5 -6.75 -11.58 -2.17
C PHE A 5 -8.18 -11.22 -2.62
N ASP A 6 -9.16 -11.82 -1.93
CA ASP A 6 -10.59 -11.55 -2.16
C ASP A 6 -11.20 -10.88 -0.92
N PRO A 7 -11.75 -9.66 -1.07
CA PRO A 7 -12.33 -8.93 0.06
C PRO A 7 -13.53 -9.63 0.68
N SER A 8 -14.24 -10.51 -0.05
CA SER A 8 -15.41 -11.24 0.45
C SER A 8 -15.06 -12.38 1.40
N THR A 9 -13.83 -12.92 1.35
CA THR A 9 -13.42 -14.10 2.12
C THR A 9 -13.00 -13.81 3.56
N LYS A 10 -12.87 -12.55 3.95
CA LYS A 10 -12.39 -12.16 5.29
C LYS A 10 -13.54 -11.81 6.21
N LEU A 11 -13.54 -12.38 7.42
CA LEU A 11 -14.58 -12.18 8.42
C LEU A 11 -14.38 -10.88 9.19
N GLU A 12 -15.47 -10.21 9.53
CA GLU A 12 -15.44 -8.98 10.34
C GLU A 12 -14.85 -9.20 11.73
N SER A 13 -15.07 -10.39 12.31
CA SER A 13 -14.46 -10.77 13.59
C SER A 13 -12.94 -10.77 13.56
N ASP A 14 -12.33 -11.16 12.43
CA ASP A 14 -10.88 -11.19 12.29
C ASP A 14 -10.32 -9.79 12.05
N GLU A 15 -11.08 -8.91 11.37
CA GLU A 15 -10.73 -7.48 11.25
C GLU A 15 -10.64 -6.83 12.65
N LYS A 16 -11.65 -7.05 13.50
CA LYS A 16 -11.68 -6.52 14.88
C LYS A 16 -10.48 -7.00 15.70
N LYS A 17 -10.17 -8.31 15.65
CA LYS A 17 -9.00 -8.89 16.34
C LYS A 17 -7.68 -8.28 15.86
N LEU A 18 -7.53 -8.09 14.53
CA LEU A 18 -6.31 -7.52 13.96
C LEU A 18 -6.14 -6.05 14.39
N LEU A 19 -7.19 -5.26 14.32
CA LEU A 19 -7.17 -3.86 14.73
C LEU A 19 -6.87 -3.71 16.22
N GLN A 20 -7.47 -4.55 17.07
CA GLN A 20 -7.16 -4.60 18.50
C GLN A 20 -5.68 -4.95 18.75
N LYS A 21 -5.15 -5.97 18.04
CA LYS A 21 -3.72 -6.34 18.12
C LYS A 21 -2.80 -5.20 17.67
N TRP A 22 -3.22 -4.41 16.72
CA TRP A 22 -2.47 -3.24 16.24
C TRP A 22 -2.73 -1.99 17.09
N GLU A 23 -3.68 -2.05 18.04
CA GLU A 23 -4.12 -0.91 18.87
C GLU A 23 -4.54 0.28 18.00
N ILE A 24 -5.35 0.02 16.98
CA ILE A 24 -5.84 1.01 16.03
C ILE A 24 -7.36 1.13 16.14
N ASN A 25 -7.84 2.36 16.21
CA ASN A 25 -9.27 2.66 16.14
C ASN A 25 -9.70 2.81 14.67
N LYS A 26 -10.76 2.10 14.26
CA LYS A 26 -11.32 2.12 12.90
C LYS A 26 -12.13 3.41 12.57
N GLU A 27 -12.36 4.29 13.54
CA GLU A 27 -13.05 5.57 13.29
C GLU A 27 -12.28 6.52 12.37
N LYS A 28 -10.96 6.28 12.22
CA LYS A 28 -10.06 7.08 11.38
C LYS A 28 -9.62 6.28 10.17
N LYS A 29 -9.33 6.97 9.07
CA LYS A 29 -8.74 6.32 7.89
C LYS A 29 -7.42 5.64 8.24
N ILE A 30 -7.23 4.42 7.76
CA ILE A 30 -6.03 3.62 7.97
C ILE A 30 -5.21 3.59 6.68
N ILE A 31 -3.99 4.11 6.75
CA ILE A 31 -3.02 4.08 5.66
C ILE A 31 -2.01 2.97 5.95
N LEU A 32 -1.92 1.98 5.08
CA LEU A 32 -1.02 0.85 5.19
C LEU A 32 0.16 0.99 4.22
N MET A 33 1.38 0.89 4.72
CA MET A 33 2.59 0.75 3.89
C MET A 33 3.22 -0.62 4.16
N PRO A 34 2.92 -1.65 3.34
CA PRO A 34 3.52 -2.97 3.50
C PRO A 34 4.84 -3.06 2.75
N GLY A 35 5.83 -3.73 3.34
CA GLY A 35 7.12 -3.98 2.70
C GLY A 35 8.25 -4.16 3.71
N ARG A 36 9.31 -4.83 3.28
CA ARG A 36 10.53 -4.95 4.07
C ARG A 36 11.09 -3.56 4.41
N LEU A 37 11.61 -3.39 5.61
CA LEU A 37 12.27 -2.14 5.98
C LEU A 37 13.64 -2.06 5.30
N THR A 38 13.68 -1.38 4.17
CA THR A 38 14.87 -1.13 3.35
C THR A 38 14.78 0.25 2.73
N SER A 39 15.92 0.93 2.56
CA SER A 39 15.94 2.32 2.07
C SER A 39 15.20 2.49 0.74
N TRP A 40 15.39 1.58 -0.18
CA TRP A 40 14.78 1.64 -1.52
C TRP A 40 13.25 1.47 -1.52
N LYS A 41 12.65 0.93 -0.43
CA LYS A 41 11.19 0.88 -0.26
C LYS A 41 10.58 2.24 0.13
N GLY A 42 11.40 3.24 0.46
CA GLY A 42 10.97 4.62 0.64
C GLY A 42 10.19 4.90 1.93
N GLN A 43 10.45 4.15 3.03
CA GLN A 43 9.80 4.44 4.30
C GLN A 43 10.14 5.85 4.83
N GLU A 44 11.36 6.33 4.60
CA GLU A 44 11.75 7.70 4.99
C GLU A 44 10.90 8.73 4.25
N LEU A 45 10.83 8.60 2.92
CA LEU A 45 9.99 9.43 2.05
C LEU A 45 8.52 9.42 2.50
N PHE A 46 8.00 8.23 2.84
CA PHE A 46 6.63 8.09 3.31
C PHE A 46 6.40 8.78 4.65
N ILE A 47 7.32 8.65 5.62
CA ILE A 47 7.22 9.34 6.93
C ILE A 47 7.25 10.86 6.73
N GLU A 48 8.07 11.37 5.83
CA GLU A 48 8.09 12.79 5.47
C GLU A 48 6.75 13.24 4.86
N ALA A 49 6.21 12.48 3.91
CA ALA A 49 4.90 12.75 3.31
C ALA A 49 3.75 12.71 4.34
N VAL A 50 3.81 11.77 5.31
CA VAL A 50 2.87 11.72 6.44
C VAL A 50 2.97 12.97 7.31
N ASN A 51 4.18 13.48 7.56
CA ASN A 51 4.35 14.74 8.29
C ASN A 51 3.72 15.93 7.56
N LEU A 52 3.93 16.05 6.25
CA LEU A 52 3.31 17.09 5.43
C LEU A 52 1.77 16.96 5.46
N THR A 53 1.25 15.76 5.34
CA THR A 53 -0.19 15.47 5.44
C THR A 53 -0.78 15.87 6.79
N LYS A 54 -0.06 15.57 7.88
CA LYS A 54 -0.46 15.97 9.24
C LYS A 54 -0.52 17.48 9.42
N ILE A 55 0.44 18.20 8.86
CA ILE A 55 0.48 19.68 8.92
C ILE A 55 -0.77 20.26 8.25
N GLU A 56 -1.23 19.68 7.15
CA GLU A 56 -2.37 20.19 6.39
C GLU A 56 -3.73 19.74 6.98
N LEU A 57 -3.87 18.46 7.39
CA LEU A 57 -5.16 17.91 7.83
C LEU A 57 -5.32 17.80 9.34
N GLY A 58 -4.23 17.93 10.12
CA GLY A 58 -4.22 17.74 11.57
C GLY A 58 -4.02 16.29 12.00
N TYR A 59 -3.87 16.09 13.32
CA TYR A 59 -3.52 14.80 13.95
C TYR A 59 -4.64 13.76 13.93
N GLU A 60 -5.89 14.22 13.91
CA GLU A 60 -7.03 13.35 14.14
C GLU A 60 -7.55 12.68 12.85
N ALA A 61 -7.00 13.02 11.68
CA ALA A 61 -7.56 12.60 10.40
C ALA A 61 -7.31 11.12 10.04
N PHE A 62 -6.21 10.51 10.52
CA PHE A 62 -5.81 9.17 10.04
C PHE A 62 -4.83 8.44 10.98
N HIS A 63 -4.70 7.13 10.77
CA HIS A 63 -3.66 6.27 11.32
C HIS A 63 -2.77 5.72 10.19
N VAL A 64 -1.52 5.42 10.53
CA VAL A 64 -0.55 4.83 9.60
C VAL A 64 0.02 3.54 10.20
N VAL A 65 0.08 2.50 9.37
CA VAL A 65 0.73 1.23 9.69
C VAL A 65 1.88 1.00 8.70
N ILE A 66 3.11 0.98 9.21
CA ILE A 66 4.27 0.50 8.46
C ILE A 66 4.46 -0.98 8.81
N LEU A 67 4.13 -1.84 7.84
CA LEU A 67 4.07 -3.29 8.04
C LEU A 67 5.22 -3.98 7.34
N GLY A 68 6.14 -4.57 8.09
CA GLY A 68 7.21 -5.35 7.53
C GLY A 68 8.38 -5.58 8.48
N SER A 69 9.13 -6.65 8.23
CA SER A 69 10.31 -6.99 9.01
C SER A 69 11.53 -6.15 8.59
N ASN A 70 12.36 -5.82 9.57
CA ASN A 70 13.66 -5.19 9.33
C ASN A 70 14.72 -6.20 8.84
N GLN A 71 14.47 -7.50 9.00
CA GLN A 71 15.38 -8.57 8.55
C GLN A 71 16.85 -8.33 8.97
N GLY A 72 17.06 -7.95 10.24
CA GLY A 72 18.39 -7.64 10.78
C GLY A 72 18.90 -6.22 10.47
N ARG A 73 18.12 -5.37 9.79
CA ARG A 73 18.51 -3.97 9.48
C ARG A 73 18.11 -3.04 10.62
N ASP A 74 18.64 -3.28 11.82
CA ASP A 74 18.26 -2.54 13.03
C ASP A 74 18.63 -1.06 12.97
N LEU A 75 19.75 -0.73 12.34
CA LEU A 75 20.18 0.67 12.15
C LEU A 75 19.17 1.45 11.32
N TYR A 76 18.66 0.84 10.23
CA TYR A 76 17.64 1.49 9.41
C TYR A 76 16.34 1.67 10.18
N LYS A 77 15.87 0.66 10.90
CA LYS A 77 14.69 0.79 11.75
C LYS A 77 14.85 1.88 12.80
N LYS A 78 16.02 1.95 13.48
CA LYS A 78 16.32 3.03 14.45
C LYS A 78 16.27 4.41 13.79
N LYS A 79 16.78 4.54 12.55
CA LYS A 79 16.69 5.80 11.78
C LYS A 79 15.23 6.21 11.56
N LEU A 80 14.37 5.27 11.14
CA LEU A 80 12.94 5.55 10.94
C LEU A 80 12.24 5.96 12.24
N VAL A 81 12.54 5.30 13.36
CA VAL A 81 11.98 5.67 14.68
C VAL A 81 12.37 7.10 15.06
N ARG A 82 13.65 7.46 14.92
CA ARG A 82 14.11 8.84 15.19
C ARG A 82 13.40 9.87 14.32
N LEU A 83 13.17 9.56 13.05
CA LEU A 83 12.46 10.44 12.12
C LEU A 83 10.99 10.64 12.55
N ILE A 84 10.33 9.58 13.01
CA ILE A 84 8.97 9.62 13.56
C ILE A 84 8.90 10.49 14.81
N GLU A 85 9.89 10.35 15.71
CA GLU A 85 10.00 11.17 16.92
C GLU A 85 10.25 12.63 16.58
N GLN A 86 11.18 12.91 15.68
CA GLN A 86 11.50 14.26 15.19
C GLN A 86 10.26 14.99 14.64
N TYR A 87 9.43 14.30 13.86
CA TYR A 87 8.18 14.83 13.31
C TYR A 87 6.99 14.73 14.26
N ARG A 88 7.20 14.23 15.50
CA ARG A 88 6.12 14.02 16.49
C ARG A 88 4.96 13.18 15.93
N LEU A 89 5.28 12.06 15.26
CA LEU A 89 4.31 11.16 14.61
C LEU A 89 4.08 9.86 15.39
N THR A 90 4.57 9.75 16.63
CA THR A 90 4.51 8.52 17.45
C THR A 90 3.08 8.04 17.74
N LYS A 91 2.10 8.97 17.77
CA LYS A 91 0.68 8.63 17.96
C LYS A 91 -0.01 8.21 16.66
N GLN A 92 0.51 8.61 15.49
CA GLN A 92 -0.06 8.34 14.17
C GLN A 92 0.51 7.08 13.52
N ILE A 93 1.81 6.82 13.70
CA ILE A 93 2.51 5.74 13.00
C ILE A 93 2.78 4.57 13.94
N LYS A 94 2.33 3.40 13.54
CA LYS A 94 2.65 2.13 14.18
C LYS A 94 3.52 1.25 13.28
N PHE A 95 4.58 0.65 13.86
CA PHE A 95 5.33 -0.40 13.21
C PHE A 95 4.75 -1.77 13.56
N VAL A 96 4.44 -2.55 12.52
CA VAL A 96 4.02 -3.95 12.66
C VAL A 96 5.06 -4.83 11.96
N ASN A 97 5.71 -5.71 12.69
CA ASN A 97 6.83 -6.48 12.16
C ASN A 97 6.41 -7.49 11.08
N HIS A 98 5.34 -8.23 11.30
CA HIS A 98 4.87 -9.28 10.41
C HIS A 98 3.37 -9.52 10.54
N CYS A 99 2.71 -9.68 9.41
CA CYS A 99 1.34 -10.17 9.34
C CYS A 99 1.30 -11.41 8.44
N LYS A 100 0.82 -12.53 8.97
CA LYS A 100 0.70 -13.78 8.19
C LYS A 100 -0.40 -13.67 7.14
N ASP A 101 -1.51 -13.04 7.49
CA ASP A 101 -2.64 -12.80 6.58
C ASP A 101 -2.57 -11.38 6.00
N MET A 102 -1.88 -11.24 4.89
CA MET A 102 -1.76 -9.96 4.19
C MET A 102 -3.10 -9.51 3.60
N ALA A 103 -3.96 -10.43 3.18
CA ALA A 103 -5.29 -10.06 2.68
C ALA A 103 -6.12 -9.39 3.78
N LEU A 104 -6.03 -9.88 5.02
CA LEU A 104 -6.68 -9.23 6.17
C LEU A 104 -6.06 -7.87 6.49
N ALA A 105 -4.72 -7.73 6.37
CA ALA A 105 -4.04 -6.44 6.55
C ALA A 105 -4.52 -5.39 5.54
N TYR A 106 -4.66 -5.78 4.28
CA TYR A 106 -5.27 -4.91 3.26
C TYR A 106 -6.74 -4.62 3.57
N LYS A 107 -7.51 -5.62 4.00
CA LYS A 107 -8.95 -5.44 4.26
C LYS A 107 -9.22 -4.37 5.32
N VAL A 108 -8.44 -4.33 6.40
CA VAL A 108 -8.62 -3.33 7.47
C VAL A 108 -8.14 -1.93 7.08
N SER A 109 -7.33 -1.79 6.03
CA SER A 109 -6.85 -0.49 5.55
C SER A 109 -7.84 0.17 4.59
N ASP A 110 -7.78 1.50 4.49
CA ASP A 110 -8.53 2.29 3.50
C ASP A 110 -7.65 2.63 2.30
N ILE A 111 -6.39 2.95 2.57
CA ILE A 111 -5.40 3.41 1.58
C ILE A 111 -4.14 2.56 1.75
N VAL A 112 -3.57 2.13 0.64
CA VAL A 112 -2.29 1.42 0.61
C VAL A 112 -1.26 2.29 -0.09
N VAL A 113 -0.03 2.32 0.44
CA VAL A 113 1.07 3.10 -0.15
C VAL A 113 2.23 2.18 -0.50
N SER A 114 2.77 2.35 -1.71
CA SER A 114 4.02 1.75 -2.17
C SER A 114 4.97 2.87 -2.63
N ALA A 115 5.87 3.29 -1.74
CA ALA A 115 6.72 4.48 -1.94
C ALA A 115 8.14 4.13 -2.40
N SER A 116 8.32 3.02 -3.10
CA SER A 116 9.64 2.58 -3.58
C SER A 116 10.32 3.68 -4.38
N ILE A 117 11.60 3.95 -4.07
CA ILE A 117 12.43 4.95 -4.77
C ILE A 117 13.28 4.32 -5.89
N GLU A 118 13.30 2.99 -5.95
CA GLU A 118 13.91 2.22 -7.03
C GLU A 118 12.83 1.40 -7.74
N PRO A 119 12.97 1.13 -9.05
CA PRO A 119 11.98 0.39 -9.82
C PRO A 119 11.76 -1.03 -9.28
N GLU A 120 10.52 -1.40 -9.03
CA GLU A 120 10.13 -2.78 -8.78
C GLU A 120 9.76 -3.47 -10.11
N ALA A 121 10.18 -4.72 -10.28
CA ALA A 121 9.90 -5.45 -11.51
C ALA A 121 8.39 -5.61 -11.78
N PHE A 122 7.58 -5.88 -10.73
CA PHE A 122 6.13 -6.07 -10.88
C PHE A 122 5.31 -5.22 -9.91
N GLY A 123 5.79 -4.97 -8.69
CA GLY A 123 5.05 -4.20 -7.68
C GLY A 123 3.89 -5.00 -7.06
N ARG A 124 4.19 -6.13 -6.41
CA ARG A 124 3.15 -7.00 -5.80
C ARG A 124 2.19 -6.26 -4.87
N VAL A 125 2.69 -5.30 -4.10
CA VAL A 125 1.86 -4.48 -3.20
C VAL A 125 0.72 -3.80 -3.94
N ALA A 126 1.01 -3.23 -5.13
CA ALA A 126 0.00 -2.56 -5.93
C ALA A 126 -1.09 -3.52 -6.44
N VAL A 127 -0.67 -4.71 -6.87
CA VAL A 127 -1.60 -5.74 -7.37
C VAL A 127 -2.43 -6.34 -6.25
N GLU A 128 -1.83 -6.63 -5.10
CA GLU A 128 -2.49 -7.19 -3.92
C GLU A 128 -3.53 -6.20 -3.36
N ALA A 129 -3.16 -4.91 -3.23
CA ALA A 129 -4.06 -3.85 -2.77
C ALA A 129 -5.28 -3.68 -3.69
N GLN A 130 -5.04 -3.60 -5.01
CA GLN A 130 -6.12 -3.52 -6.00
C GLN A 130 -7.00 -4.78 -5.99
N SER A 131 -6.41 -5.98 -5.81
CA SER A 131 -7.18 -7.22 -5.68
C SER A 131 -8.13 -7.19 -4.47
N MET A 132 -7.72 -6.51 -3.40
CA MET A 132 -8.52 -6.31 -2.18
C MET A 132 -9.43 -5.08 -2.24
N GLU A 133 -9.65 -4.51 -3.43
CA GLU A 133 -10.47 -3.30 -3.65
C GLU A 133 -9.99 -2.09 -2.83
N LYS A 134 -8.68 -1.98 -2.57
CA LYS A 134 -8.13 -0.84 -1.82
C LYS A 134 -7.51 0.18 -2.76
N LEU A 135 -7.71 1.46 -2.42
CA LEU A 135 -7.01 2.53 -3.12
C LEU A 135 -5.50 2.37 -2.90
N ILE A 136 -4.77 2.25 -3.99
CA ILE A 136 -3.30 2.24 -4.00
C ILE A 136 -2.75 3.61 -4.41
N ILE A 137 -1.74 4.08 -3.68
CA ILE A 137 -0.90 5.21 -4.07
C ILE A 137 0.51 4.67 -4.24
N ALA A 138 1.09 4.76 -5.44
CA ALA A 138 2.42 4.21 -5.71
C ALA A 138 3.32 5.19 -6.43
N SER A 139 4.64 4.99 -6.29
CA SER A 139 5.64 5.72 -7.07
C SER A 139 5.46 5.46 -8.57
N ASN A 140 5.57 6.50 -9.38
CA ASN A 140 5.47 6.43 -10.84
C ASN A 140 6.76 5.88 -11.46
N ILE A 141 7.15 4.64 -11.07
CA ILE A 141 8.34 3.93 -11.57
C ILE A 141 8.08 2.42 -11.66
N GLY A 142 8.81 1.75 -12.54
CA GLY A 142 8.78 0.28 -12.68
C GLY A 142 7.39 -0.28 -12.90
N GLY A 143 7.11 -1.46 -12.35
CA GLY A 143 5.86 -2.19 -12.52
C GLY A 143 4.59 -1.46 -12.06
N SER A 144 4.72 -0.40 -11.23
CA SER A 144 3.55 0.40 -10.85
C SER A 144 2.90 1.08 -12.05
N ASN A 145 3.69 1.48 -13.07
CA ASN A 145 3.19 2.12 -14.28
C ASN A 145 2.38 1.17 -15.18
N GLU A 146 2.60 -0.13 -15.02
CA GLU A 146 1.87 -1.15 -15.78
C GLU A 146 0.61 -1.60 -15.05
N THR A 147 0.69 -1.68 -13.71
CA THR A 147 -0.35 -2.25 -12.87
C THR A 147 -1.41 -1.24 -12.42
N ILE A 148 -1.08 0.07 -12.44
CA ILE A 148 -1.97 1.15 -12.03
C ILE A 148 -2.30 2.05 -13.21
N ILE A 149 -3.59 2.26 -13.46
CA ILE A 149 -4.09 3.31 -14.36
C ILE A 149 -4.36 4.54 -13.50
N ASN A 150 -3.47 5.54 -13.60
CA ASN A 150 -3.53 6.73 -12.74
C ASN A 150 -4.91 7.40 -12.78
N GLU A 151 -5.42 7.79 -11.61
CA GLU A 151 -6.74 8.41 -11.38
C GLU A 151 -7.96 7.50 -11.68
N LYS A 152 -7.74 6.24 -12.16
CA LYS A 152 -8.81 5.28 -12.47
C LYS A 152 -8.78 4.04 -11.58
N THR A 153 -7.60 3.50 -11.30
CA THR A 153 -7.45 2.29 -10.48
C THR A 153 -6.53 2.50 -9.27
N GLY A 154 -6.04 3.72 -9.10
CA GLY A 154 -5.15 4.15 -8.04
C GLY A 154 -4.50 5.48 -8.40
N PHE A 155 -3.58 5.93 -7.57
CA PHE A 155 -2.83 7.17 -7.79
C PHE A 155 -1.36 6.88 -7.98
N LEU A 156 -0.75 7.57 -8.96
CA LEU A 156 0.69 7.61 -9.13
C LEU A 156 1.21 8.96 -8.65
N PHE A 157 2.35 8.94 -7.96
CA PHE A 157 3.06 10.14 -7.51
C PHE A 157 4.49 10.14 -8.03
N GLU A 158 5.11 11.30 -8.12
CA GLU A 158 6.49 11.47 -8.58
C GLU A 158 7.47 10.78 -7.62
N SER A 159 8.24 9.81 -8.12
CA SER A 159 9.18 9.04 -7.32
C SER A 159 10.20 9.92 -6.61
N GLY A 160 10.48 9.63 -5.33
CA GLY A 160 11.40 10.41 -4.51
C GLY A 160 10.85 11.75 -4.02
N ASN A 161 9.60 12.11 -4.34
CA ASN A 161 9.00 13.39 -3.98
C ASN A 161 7.93 13.24 -2.88
N ALA A 162 8.31 13.56 -1.63
CA ALA A 162 7.42 13.47 -0.46
C ALA A 162 6.20 14.41 -0.57
N HIS A 163 6.37 15.57 -1.18
CA HIS A 163 5.27 16.53 -1.36
C HIS A 163 4.24 16.02 -2.39
N SER A 164 4.72 15.40 -3.49
CA SER A 164 3.85 14.74 -4.46
C SER A 164 3.05 13.59 -3.80
N LEU A 165 3.71 12.77 -2.97
CA LEU A 165 3.04 11.70 -2.21
C LEU A 165 2.02 12.26 -1.21
N SER A 166 2.38 13.30 -0.44
CA SER A 166 1.47 13.95 0.52
C SER A 166 0.20 14.44 -0.15
N LYS A 167 0.29 15.13 -1.29
CA LYS A 167 -0.89 15.58 -2.06
C LYS A 167 -1.82 14.42 -2.43
N LYS A 168 -1.27 13.27 -2.83
CA LYS A 168 -2.09 12.08 -3.15
C LYS A 168 -2.72 11.47 -1.91
N ILE A 169 -2.02 11.45 -0.77
CA ILE A 169 -2.55 11.00 0.52
C ILE A 169 -3.70 11.92 0.96
N ILE A 170 -3.52 13.23 0.92
CA ILE A 170 -4.55 14.21 1.26
C ILE A 170 -5.79 14.02 0.40
N LYS A 171 -5.60 13.94 -0.93
CA LYS A 171 -6.69 13.65 -1.87
C LYS A 171 -7.46 12.38 -1.49
N ALA A 172 -6.75 11.30 -1.13
CA ALA A 172 -7.37 10.03 -0.76
C ALA A 172 -8.11 10.09 0.58
N ILE A 173 -7.58 10.80 1.58
CA ILE A 173 -8.21 10.96 2.90
C ILE A 173 -9.48 11.78 2.80
N THR A 174 -9.47 12.86 2.00
CA THR A 174 -10.60 13.79 1.83
C THR A 174 -11.64 13.32 0.83
N MET A 175 -11.38 12.23 0.13
CA MET A 175 -12.31 11.63 -0.83
C MET A 175 -13.50 11.00 -0.08
N ASP A 176 -14.70 11.14 -0.63
CA ASP A 176 -15.89 10.44 -0.14
C ASP A 176 -15.76 8.91 -0.30
N GLU A 177 -16.49 8.18 0.54
CA GLU A 177 -16.39 6.70 0.57
C GLU A 177 -16.84 6.05 -0.74
N THR A 178 -17.80 6.63 -1.44
CA THR A 178 -18.32 6.08 -2.69
C THR A 178 -17.27 6.14 -3.78
N SER A 179 -16.60 7.29 -3.93
CA SER A 179 -15.51 7.49 -4.87
C SER A 179 -14.32 6.58 -4.56
N LEU A 180 -13.99 6.44 -3.27
CA LEU A 180 -12.89 5.57 -2.82
C LEU A 180 -13.17 4.10 -3.13
N LYS A 181 -14.40 3.63 -2.85
CA LYS A 181 -14.85 2.28 -3.19
C LYS A 181 -14.89 2.03 -4.70
N LEU A 182 -15.27 3.04 -5.49
CA LEU A 182 -15.29 2.92 -6.96
C LEU A 182 -13.88 2.70 -7.51
N LEU A 183 -12.91 3.50 -7.09
CA LEU A 183 -11.51 3.33 -7.49
C LEU A 183 -10.97 1.95 -7.12
N GLY A 184 -11.27 1.47 -5.91
CA GLY A 184 -10.90 0.12 -5.47
C GLY A 184 -11.49 -0.98 -6.36
N LYS A 185 -12.79 -0.90 -6.68
CA LYS A 185 -13.48 -1.85 -7.57
C LYS A 185 -12.90 -1.84 -8.99
N GLU A 186 -12.62 -0.67 -9.55
CA GLU A 186 -11.99 -0.55 -10.87
C GLU A 186 -10.56 -1.12 -10.84
N GLY A 187 -9.83 -0.92 -9.73
CA GLY A 187 -8.54 -1.56 -9.49
C GLY A 187 -8.64 -3.09 -9.56
N ARG A 188 -9.57 -3.70 -8.79
CA ARG A 188 -9.79 -5.16 -8.81
C ARG A 188 -10.16 -5.66 -10.20
N LYS A 189 -11.06 -5.01 -10.92
CA LYS A 189 -11.41 -5.38 -12.29
C LYS A 189 -10.20 -5.39 -13.22
N ASN A 190 -9.34 -4.37 -13.12
CA ASN A 190 -8.11 -4.29 -13.92
C ASN A 190 -7.17 -5.47 -13.61
N ILE A 191 -6.97 -5.80 -12.33
CA ILE A 191 -6.10 -6.91 -11.92
C ILE A 191 -6.64 -8.26 -12.39
N ILE A 192 -7.92 -8.55 -12.14
CA ILE A 192 -8.55 -9.80 -12.59
C ILE A 192 -8.45 -9.93 -14.11
N LYS A 193 -8.65 -8.83 -14.85
CA LYS A 193 -8.59 -8.85 -16.32
C LYS A 193 -7.17 -9.05 -16.85
N LYS A 194 -6.13 -8.50 -16.22
CA LYS A 194 -4.79 -8.39 -16.82
C LYS A 194 -3.69 -9.18 -16.13
N PHE A 195 -3.79 -9.37 -14.80
CA PHE A 195 -2.67 -9.81 -13.96
C PHE A 195 -3.00 -11.05 -13.11
N ASN A 196 -3.86 -11.95 -13.61
CA ASN A 196 -4.13 -13.23 -12.96
C ASN A 196 -3.06 -14.30 -13.32
N VAL A 197 -3.03 -15.37 -12.52
CA VAL A 197 -2.06 -16.47 -12.68
C VAL A 197 -2.23 -17.17 -14.02
N GLU A 198 -3.45 -17.38 -14.50
CA GLU A 198 -3.74 -18.06 -15.76
C GLU A 198 -3.11 -17.30 -16.95
N LYS A 199 -3.28 -15.97 -16.99
CA LYS A 199 -2.64 -15.14 -18.03
C LYS A 199 -1.13 -15.16 -17.96
N MET A 200 -0.57 -15.10 -16.75
CA MET A 200 0.87 -15.20 -16.56
C MET A 200 1.40 -16.54 -17.12
N CYS A 201 0.77 -17.66 -16.73
CA CYS A 201 1.14 -18.98 -17.21
C CYS A 201 0.99 -19.10 -18.74
N PHE A 202 -0.13 -18.63 -19.30
CA PHE A 202 -0.38 -18.65 -20.72
C PHE A 202 0.65 -17.83 -21.50
N SER A 203 0.93 -16.61 -21.07
CA SER A 203 1.92 -15.73 -21.73
C SER A 203 3.32 -16.35 -21.68
N THR A 204 3.74 -16.89 -20.52
CA THR A 204 5.02 -17.57 -20.36
C THR A 204 5.13 -18.79 -21.27
N TYR A 205 4.09 -19.64 -21.28
CA TYR A 205 4.03 -20.81 -22.18
C TYR A 205 4.11 -20.42 -23.66
N SER A 206 3.40 -19.37 -24.04
CA SER A 206 3.40 -18.88 -25.44
C SER A 206 4.78 -18.39 -25.88
N GLU A 207 5.53 -17.71 -25.00
CA GLU A 207 6.90 -17.29 -25.28
C GLU A 207 7.85 -18.49 -25.41
N TYR A 208 7.76 -19.48 -24.53
CA TYR A 208 8.54 -20.70 -24.67
C TYR A 208 8.25 -21.41 -25.99
N LYS A 209 6.97 -21.55 -26.36
CA LYS A 209 6.58 -22.17 -27.63
C LYS A 209 7.13 -21.41 -28.83
N ARG A 210 7.13 -20.06 -28.79
CA ARG A 210 7.69 -19.21 -29.86
C ARG A 210 9.20 -19.39 -30.03
N LEU A 211 9.93 -19.61 -28.92
CA LEU A 211 11.39 -19.76 -28.95
C LEU A 211 11.85 -21.17 -29.37
N LEU A 212 10.96 -22.18 -29.25
CA LEU A 212 11.27 -23.58 -29.61
C LEU A 212 10.86 -23.96 -31.02
N ASN A 213 10.11 -23.12 -31.74
CA ASN A 213 9.75 -23.22 -33.14
C ASN A 213 10.54 -22.21 -33.98
#